data_e04d2f2da792599e96a709c3f24bf866
#
_entry.id   e04d2f2da792599e96a709c3f24bf866
#
_cell.length_a   1.000
_cell.length_b   1.000
_cell.length_c   1.000
_cell.angle_alpha   90.00
_cell.angle_beta   90.00
_cell.angle_gamma   90.00
#
_symmetry.space_group_name_H-M   'P 1'
#
loop_
_entity.id
_entity.type
_entity.pdbx_description
1 polymer ?
#
loop_
_entity_poly.entity_id
_entity_poly.type
_entity_poly.pdbx_seq_one_letter_code
_entity_poly.pdbx_strand_id
1 'polypeptide(L)'
;MALNNTYEARLVQQETAVGAGVQILLLALLGSAIGMGPAGWLTGLAFAMATWAVLSRALHRTRPRSFGPANRVTLGRAILVGGVTALVADSFESSPPVSLLVGLTAVALILDGVDGKVARHTGTSTALGARFDMEVDAFLILVLSVYVSTQQGPWVLLIGAMRYAFVAAARFAPWLNAPLPPSMARKTVAAMQGICLLLAGADLLPYLGNLAVVLLALGSLVWSFGRDVVWLWRNSRKATPAVAQVAPEQRGEARAAEVRLTVRADVRAGTRAEEREMLELAVR
;
A
#
# COMPACT_ATOMS: atom_id res chain seq x y z
N MET A 1 -10.53 -20.31 23.62
CA MET A 1 -10.44 -19.24 22.60
C MET A 1 -9.23 -18.30 22.80
N ALA A 2 -8.88 -17.84 24.00
CA ALA A 2 -7.75 -16.92 24.23
C ALA A 2 -6.36 -17.51 23.85
N LEU A 3 -6.11 -18.79 24.09
CA LEU A 3 -4.83 -19.45 23.79
C LEU A 3 -4.55 -19.57 22.28
N ASN A 4 -5.57 -19.79 21.45
CA ASN A 4 -5.39 -19.81 19.99
C ASN A 4 -5.00 -18.44 19.43
N ASN A 5 -5.58 -17.34 19.95
CA ASN A 5 -5.28 -15.99 19.46
C ASN A 5 -3.84 -15.55 19.79
N THR A 6 -3.26 -16.02 20.93
CA THR A 6 -1.86 -15.74 21.29
C THR A 6 -0.88 -16.56 20.46
N TYR A 7 -1.24 -17.78 20.09
CA TYR A 7 -0.40 -18.64 19.24
C TYR A 7 -0.34 -18.11 17.80
N GLU A 8 -1.46 -17.75 17.24
CA GLU A 8 -1.53 -17.16 15.88
C GLU A 8 -0.78 -15.82 15.79
N ALA A 9 -0.89 -14.95 16.81
CA ALA A 9 -0.12 -13.70 16.86
C ALA A 9 1.39 -13.93 16.94
N ARG A 10 1.85 -14.98 17.65
CA ARG A 10 3.28 -15.37 17.68
C ARG A 10 3.79 -15.87 16.34
N LEU A 11 3.01 -16.67 15.62
CA LEU A 11 3.39 -17.17 14.28
C LEU A 11 3.57 -16.02 13.29
N VAL A 12 2.67 -15.05 13.29
CA VAL A 12 2.78 -13.88 12.42
C VAL A 12 3.99 -13.01 12.78
N GLN A 13 4.30 -12.85 14.07
CA GLN A 13 5.52 -12.17 14.51
C GLN A 13 6.80 -12.93 14.11
N GLN A 14 6.79 -14.27 14.17
CA GLN A 14 7.91 -15.07 13.71
C GLN A 14 8.18 -14.89 12.22
N GLU A 15 7.16 -14.86 11.37
CA GLU A 15 7.33 -14.64 9.93
C GLU A 15 7.95 -13.27 9.62
N THR A 16 7.57 -12.21 10.33
CA THR A 16 8.18 -10.89 10.14
C THR A 16 9.62 -10.83 10.64
N ALA A 17 9.93 -11.52 11.75
CA ALA A 17 11.29 -11.63 12.27
C ALA A 17 12.19 -12.45 11.35
N VAL A 18 11.68 -13.56 10.78
CA VAL A 18 12.38 -14.35 9.75
C VAL A 18 12.65 -13.48 8.52
N GLY A 19 11.67 -12.70 8.06
CA GLY A 19 11.86 -11.77 6.95
C GLY A 19 12.98 -10.76 7.21
N ALA A 20 13.04 -10.18 8.41
CA ALA A 20 14.13 -9.28 8.79
C ALA A 20 15.49 -10.00 8.82
N GLY A 21 15.54 -11.23 9.33
CA GLY A 21 16.75 -12.07 9.32
C GLY A 21 17.23 -12.38 7.89
N VAL A 22 16.31 -12.73 6.99
CA VAL A 22 16.62 -12.99 5.57
C VAL A 22 17.11 -11.72 4.88
N GLN A 23 16.54 -10.55 5.21
CA GLN A 23 17.02 -9.26 4.72
C GLN A 23 18.46 -8.98 5.14
N ILE A 24 18.79 -9.19 6.43
CA ILE A 24 20.16 -9.01 6.93
C ILE A 24 21.11 -10.00 6.27
N LEU A 25 20.70 -11.25 6.07
CA LEU A 25 21.48 -12.25 5.37
C LEU A 25 21.76 -11.83 3.91
N LEU A 26 20.75 -11.33 3.20
CA LEU A 26 20.92 -10.82 1.84
C LEU A 26 21.92 -9.67 1.80
N LEU A 27 21.82 -8.70 2.74
CA LEU A 27 22.78 -7.60 2.83
C LEU A 27 24.20 -8.10 3.15
N ALA A 28 24.35 -9.10 4.02
CA ALA A 28 25.63 -9.70 4.33
C ALA A 28 26.25 -10.40 3.10
N LEU A 29 25.44 -11.13 2.33
CA LEU A 29 25.86 -11.76 1.09
C LEU A 29 26.29 -10.72 0.03
N LEU A 30 25.49 -9.65 -0.14
CA LEU A 30 25.85 -8.55 -1.04
C LEU A 30 27.14 -7.87 -0.58
N GLY A 31 27.25 -7.55 0.71
CA GLY A 31 28.45 -6.92 1.29
C GLY A 31 29.70 -7.76 1.12
N SER A 32 29.61 -9.08 1.30
CA SER A 32 30.74 -9.99 1.11
C SER A 32 31.11 -10.20 -0.36
N ALA A 33 30.13 -10.17 -1.27
CA ALA A 33 30.35 -10.41 -2.70
C ALA A 33 30.93 -9.21 -3.44
N ILE A 34 30.53 -7.97 -3.08
CA ILE A 34 30.90 -6.76 -3.81
C ILE A 34 31.68 -5.74 -2.96
N GLY A 35 31.88 -6.00 -1.66
CA GLY A 35 32.55 -5.02 -0.79
C GLY A 35 31.71 -3.77 -0.56
N MET A 36 30.39 -3.91 -0.35
CA MET A 36 29.45 -2.81 -0.21
C MET A 36 29.86 -1.78 0.86
N GLY A 37 29.82 -0.50 0.50
CA GLY A 37 30.21 0.62 1.35
C GLY A 37 29.18 0.97 2.45
N PRO A 38 29.50 1.94 3.32
CA PRO A 38 28.65 2.34 4.44
C PRO A 38 27.26 2.81 4.01
N ALA A 39 27.13 3.52 2.88
CA ALA A 39 25.85 4.00 2.38
C ALA A 39 24.91 2.84 2.06
N GLY A 40 25.39 1.81 1.39
CA GLY A 40 24.61 0.60 1.08
C GLY A 40 24.14 -0.11 2.35
N TRP A 41 25.05 -0.33 3.31
CA TRP A 41 24.73 -0.95 4.59
C TRP A 41 23.69 -0.16 5.39
N LEU A 42 23.91 1.14 5.59
CA LEU A 42 23.01 2.00 6.37
C LEU A 42 21.62 2.04 5.74
N THR A 43 21.55 2.21 4.42
CA THR A 43 20.27 2.31 3.70
C THR A 43 19.52 0.97 3.69
N GLY A 44 20.24 -0.15 3.48
CA GLY A 44 19.64 -1.48 3.53
C GLY A 44 19.11 -1.85 4.91
N LEU A 45 19.86 -1.54 5.98
CA LEU A 45 19.42 -1.75 7.36
C LEU A 45 18.26 -0.81 7.74
N ALA A 46 18.30 0.45 7.33
CA ALA A 46 17.19 1.39 7.54
C ALA A 46 15.90 0.91 6.87
N PHE A 47 16.01 0.40 5.63
CA PHE A 47 14.89 -0.21 4.93
C PHE A 47 14.34 -1.44 5.68
N ALA A 48 15.21 -2.33 6.13
CA ALA A 48 14.82 -3.52 6.92
C ALA A 48 14.07 -3.12 8.20
N MET A 49 14.59 -2.15 8.95
CA MET A 49 13.95 -1.63 10.16
C MET A 49 12.61 -0.96 9.86
N ALA A 50 12.53 -0.13 8.81
CA ALA A 50 11.30 0.54 8.41
C ALA A 50 10.22 -0.47 8.01
N THR A 51 10.56 -1.45 7.17
CA THR A 51 9.65 -2.51 6.72
C THR A 51 9.15 -3.34 7.89
N TRP A 52 10.06 -3.76 8.79
CA TRP A 52 9.69 -4.48 10.00
C TRP A 52 8.77 -3.67 10.91
N ALA A 53 9.07 -2.39 11.15
CA ALA A 53 8.29 -1.51 12.01
C ALA A 53 6.88 -1.24 11.43
N VAL A 54 6.79 -0.97 10.12
CA VAL A 54 5.50 -0.73 9.43
C VAL A 54 4.64 -1.99 9.46
N LEU A 55 5.24 -3.15 9.12
CA LEU A 55 4.52 -4.42 9.07
C LEU A 55 4.07 -4.85 10.46
N SER A 56 4.93 -4.75 11.49
CA SER A 56 4.59 -5.05 12.87
C SER A 56 3.44 -4.18 13.37
N ARG A 57 3.50 -2.86 13.14
CA ARG A 57 2.40 -1.94 13.50
C ARG A 57 1.09 -2.27 12.79
N ALA A 58 1.16 -2.61 11.51
CA ALA A 58 0.00 -2.98 10.72
C ALA A 58 -0.63 -4.28 11.24
N LEU A 59 0.17 -5.29 11.55
CA LEU A 59 -0.27 -6.57 12.12
C LEU A 59 -0.90 -6.40 13.52
N HIS A 60 -0.30 -5.57 14.37
CA HIS A 60 -0.89 -5.24 15.68
C HIS A 60 -2.27 -4.58 15.58
N ARG A 61 -2.48 -3.74 14.57
CA ARG A 61 -3.77 -3.05 14.34
C ARG A 61 -4.83 -3.95 13.74
N THR A 62 -4.47 -4.80 12.77
CA THR A 62 -5.42 -5.62 12.00
C THR A 62 -5.65 -7.00 12.60
N ARG A 63 -4.72 -7.50 13.44
CA ARG A 63 -4.75 -8.83 14.08
C ARG A 63 -5.22 -9.93 13.10
N PRO A 64 -4.56 -10.11 11.96
CA PRO A 64 -4.95 -11.14 11.00
C PRO A 64 -4.73 -12.53 11.60
N ARG A 65 -5.63 -13.46 11.29
CA ARG A 65 -5.53 -14.85 11.77
C ARG A 65 -4.36 -15.63 11.15
N SER A 66 -3.93 -15.25 9.94
CA SER A 66 -2.77 -15.82 9.27
C SER A 66 -2.12 -14.81 8.34
N PHE A 67 -0.81 -14.95 8.12
CA PHE A 67 -0.07 -14.06 7.20
C PHE A 67 -0.40 -14.34 5.73
N GLY A 68 -0.80 -15.57 5.42
CA GLY A 68 -1.21 -15.99 4.08
C GLY A 68 -0.05 -16.14 3.07
N PRO A 69 -0.18 -17.04 2.07
CA PRO A 69 0.89 -17.30 1.10
C PRO A 69 1.20 -16.09 0.21
N ALA A 70 0.21 -15.31 -0.19
CA ALA A 70 0.42 -14.09 -0.97
C ALA A 70 1.31 -13.08 -0.23
N ASN A 71 1.05 -12.84 1.07
CA ASN A 71 1.85 -11.90 1.86
C ASN A 71 3.31 -12.36 2.04
N ARG A 72 3.56 -13.68 2.06
CA ARG A 72 4.92 -14.24 2.10
C ARG A 72 5.68 -13.92 0.81
N VAL A 73 5.04 -14.00 -0.35
CA VAL A 73 5.65 -13.63 -1.64
C VAL A 73 5.96 -12.13 -1.65
N THR A 74 5.01 -11.28 -1.21
CA THR A 74 5.23 -9.83 -1.10
C THR A 74 6.36 -9.51 -0.10
N LEU A 75 6.48 -10.24 1.02
CA LEU A 75 7.59 -10.08 1.95
C LEU A 75 8.93 -10.45 1.30
N GLY A 76 8.99 -11.59 0.58
CA GLY A 76 10.17 -12.00 -0.19
C GLY A 76 10.57 -10.94 -1.22
N ARG A 77 9.60 -10.34 -1.90
CA ARG A 77 9.82 -9.23 -2.82
C ARG A 77 10.35 -7.98 -2.10
N ALA A 78 9.78 -7.62 -0.96
CA ALA A 78 10.27 -6.50 -0.15
C ALA A 78 11.73 -6.68 0.27
N ILE A 79 12.16 -7.91 0.57
CA ILE A 79 13.55 -8.25 0.87
C ILE A 79 14.45 -7.95 -0.34
N LEU A 80 14.05 -8.35 -1.56
CA LEU A 80 14.80 -8.04 -2.78
C LEU A 80 14.86 -6.54 -3.04
N VAL A 81 13.75 -5.83 -2.84
CA VAL A 81 13.69 -4.35 -2.95
C VAL A 81 14.63 -3.67 -1.97
N GLY A 82 14.77 -4.22 -0.75
CA GLY A 82 15.78 -3.74 0.21
C GLY A 82 17.21 -3.96 -0.25
N GLY A 83 17.49 -5.09 -0.92
CA GLY A 83 18.79 -5.33 -1.57
C GLY A 83 19.07 -4.35 -2.73
N VAL A 84 18.07 -4.11 -3.60
CA VAL A 84 18.15 -3.10 -4.67
C VAL A 84 18.41 -1.71 -4.08
N THR A 85 17.70 -1.35 -3.00
CA THR A 85 17.87 -0.07 -2.31
C THR A 85 19.29 0.12 -1.79
N ALA A 86 19.87 -0.93 -1.19
CA ALA A 86 21.24 -0.91 -0.72
C ALA A 86 22.24 -0.72 -1.88
N LEU A 87 22.05 -1.45 -2.99
CA LEU A 87 22.90 -1.32 -4.18
C LEU A 87 22.79 0.08 -4.82
N VAL A 88 21.59 0.65 -4.90
CA VAL A 88 21.41 2.01 -5.42
C VAL A 88 22.06 3.04 -4.52
N ALA A 89 21.97 2.90 -3.19
CA ALA A 89 22.68 3.78 -2.27
C ALA A 89 24.20 3.63 -2.39
N ASP A 90 24.69 2.41 -2.53
CA ASP A 90 26.12 2.11 -2.74
C ASP A 90 26.65 2.69 -4.06
N SER A 91 25.80 2.79 -5.09
CA SER A 91 26.19 3.31 -6.40
C SER A 91 26.61 4.79 -6.40
N PHE A 92 26.37 5.53 -5.33
CA PHE A 92 26.86 6.89 -5.15
C PHE A 92 28.30 6.95 -4.60
N GLU A 93 28.79 5.87 -3.99
CA GLU A 93 30.13 5.78 -3.39
C GLU A 93 31.03 4.82 -4.18
N SER A 94 30.45 3.80 -4.78
CA SER A 94 31.14 2.74 -5.52
C SER A 94 30.45 2.47 -6.85
N SER A 95 30.98 1.53 -7.64
CA SER A 95 30.36 1.09 -8.89
C SER A 95 29.90 -0.38 -8.74
N PRO A 96 28.77 -0.65 -8.09
CA PRO A 96 28.29 -2.02 -7.94
C PRO A 96 27.95 -2.63 -9.29
N PRO A 97 28.07 -3.97 -9.45
CA PRO A 97 27.77 -4.63 -10.71
C PRO A 97 26.33 -4.37 -11.16
N VAL A 98 26.15 -3.71 -12.30
CA VAL A 98 24.82 -3.41 -12.88
C VAL A 98 24.00 -4.69 -13.05
N SER A 99 24.66 -5.80 -13.45
CA SER A 99 24.00 -7.10 -13.61
C SER A 99 23.32 -7.61 -12.31
N LEU A 100 23.92 -7.33 -11.15
CA LEU A 100 23.37 -7.71 -9.86
C LEU A 100 22.12 -6.89 -9.51
N LEU A 101 22.18 -5.56 -9.71
CA LEU A 101 21.05 -4.65 -9.52
C LEU A 101 19.88 -5.04 -10.46
N VAL A 102 20.17 -5.25 -11.74
CA VAL A 102 19.21 -5.67 -12.76
C VAL A 102 18.61 -7.05 -12.42
N GLY A 103 19.45 -8.01 -12.02
CA GLY A 103 19.01 -9.35 -11.64
C GLY A 103 18.05 -9.33 -10.45
N LEU A 104 18.39 -8.64 -9.36
CA LEU A 104 17.52 -8.52 -8.18
C LEU A 104 16.20 -7.80 -8.51
N THR A 105 16.29 -6.73 -9.31
CA THR A 105 15.10 -5.98 -9.75
C THR A 105 14.21 -6.83 -10.65
N ALA A 106 14.77 -7.56 -11.60
CA ALA A 106 14.02 -8.45 -12.49
C ALA A 106 13.28 -9.54 -11.70
N VAL A 107 13.95 -10.17 -10.72
CA VAL A 107 13.31 -11.15 -9.84
C VAL A 107 12.18 -10.51 -9.01
N ALA A 108 12.39 -9.31 -8.48
CA ALA A 108 11.36 -8.59 -7.72
C ALA A 108 10.12 -8.29 -8.59
N LEU A 109 10.31 -7.86 -9.85
CA LEU A 109 9.20 -7.60 -10.79
C LEU A 109 8.49 -8.88 -11.23
N ILE A 110 9.21 -10.00 -11.39
CA ILE A 110 8.60 -11.30 -11.70
C ILE A 110 7.75 -11.78 -10.52
N LEU A 111 8.24 -11.65 -9.30
CA LEU A 111 7.50 -12.03 -8.09
C LEU A 111 6.22 -11.19 -7.91
N ASP A 112 6.19 -9.93 -8.32
CA ASP A 112 4.99 -9.10 -8.37
C ASP A 112 3.88 -9.73 -9.23
N GLY A 113 4.23 -10.25 -10.39
CA GLY A 113 3.29 -10.98 -11.24
C GLY A 113 2.81 -12.31 -10.63
N VAL A 114 3.64 -12.94 -9.78
CA VAL A 114 3.35 -14.21 -9.12
C VAL A 114 2.42 -14.02 -7.92
N ASP A 115 2.69 -13.06 -7.04
CA ASP A 115 1.87 -12.84 -5.84
C ASP A 115 0.42 -12.47 -6.17
N GLY A 116 0.20 -11.65 -7.20
CA GLY A 116 -1.13 -11.37 -7.73
C GLY A 116 -1.86 -12.60 -8.26
N LYS A 117 -1.15 -13.57 -8.85
CA LYS A 117 -1.74 -14.86 -9.27
C LYS A 117 -2.03 -15.74 -8.06
N VAL A 118 -1.09 -15.86 -7.12
CA VAL A 118 -1.25 -16.62 -5.89
C VAL A 118 -2.43 -16.12 -5.08
N ALA A 119 -2.56 -14.79 -4.87
CA ALA A 119 -3.66 -14.18 -4.14
C ALA A 119 -5.03 -14.52 -4.75
N ARG A 120 -5.14 -14.52 -6.08
CA ARG A 120 -6.38 -14.88 -6.79
C ARG A 120 -6.70 -16.37 -6.70
N HIS A 121 -5.70 -17.24 -6.82
CA HIS A 121 -5.90 -18.70 -6.76
C HIS A 121 -6.22 -19.20 -5.33
N THR A 122 -5.61 -18.61 -4.32
CA THR A 122 -5.77 -19.05 -2.93
C THR A 122 -6.89 -18.34 -2.18
N GLY A 123 -7.48 -17.30 -2.77
CA GLY A 123 -8.50 -16.47 -2.09
C GLY A 123 -7.98 -15.74 -0.83
N THR A 124 -6.66 -15.63 -0.66
CA THR A 124 -6.00 -15.08 0.55
C THR A 124 -5.69 -13.59 0.45
N SER A 125 -6.30 -12.88 -0.51
CA SER A 125 -6.12 -11.44 -0.63
C SER A 125 -6.68 -10.71 0.60
N THR A 126 -5.83 -9.96 1.30
CA THR A 126 -6.22 -9.12 2.43
C THR A 126 -6.03 -7.64 2.09
N ALA A 127 -6.85 -6.76 2.68
CA ALA A 127 -6.70 -5.32 2.49
C ALA A 127 -5.32 -4.82 2.96
N LEU A 128 -4.75 -5.44 3.99
CA LEU A 128 -3.40 -5.16 4.46
C LEU A 128 -2.36 -5.57 3.42
N GLY A 129 -2.45 -6.82 2.92
CA GLY A 129 -1.52 -7.33 1.91
C GLY A 129 -1.53 -6.49 0.63
N ALA A 130 -2.71 -6.14 0.13
CA ALA A 130 -2.84 -5.28 -1.05
C ALA A 130 -2.23 -3.88 -0.87
N ARG A 131 -2.33 -3.30 0.34
CA ARG A 131 -1.67 -2.02 0.64
C ARG A 131 -0.16 -2.17 0.74
N PHE A 132 0.32 -3.21 1.39
CA PHE A 132 1.74 -3.48 1.54
C PHE A 132 2.39 -3.72 0.17
N ASP A 133 1.76 -4.53 -0.67
CA ASP A 133 2.13 -4.78 -2.05
C ASP A 133 2.28 -3.49 -2.86
N MET A 134 1.25 -2.65 -2.85
CA MET A 134 1.23 -1.37 -3.54
C MET A 134 2.32 -0.40 -3.07
N GLU A 135 2.69 -0.44 -1.76
CA GLU A 135 3.78 0.40 -1.23
C GLU A 135 5.16 -0.13 -1.62
N VAL A 136 5.35 -1.46 -1.64
CA VAL A 136 6.60 -2.09 -2.11
C VAL A 136 6.85 -1.76 -3.57
N ASP A 137 5.81 -1.81 -4.43
CA ASP A 137 5.90 -1.43 -5.84
C ASP A 137 6.30 0.04 -6.03
N ALA A 138 5.56 0.93 -5.35
CA ALA A 138 5.83 2.35 -5.47
C ALA A 138 7.25 2.70 -4.98
N PHE A 139 7.70 2.03 -3.93
CA PHE A 139 9.04 2.24 -3.40
C PHE A 139 10.12 1.70 -4.36
N LEU A 140 9.92 0.53 -4.97
CA LEU A 140 10.83 0.01 -5.99
C LEU A 140 10.95 0.98 -7.17
N ILE A 141 9.82 1.50 -7.68
CA ILE A 141 9.80 2.51 -8.74
C ILE A 141 10.58 3.77 -8.34
N LEU A 142 10.42 4.23 -7.10
CA LEU A 142 11.17 5.39 -6.58
C LEU A 142 12.67 5.11 -6.56
N VAL A 143 13.09 3.98 -6.02
CA VAL A 143 14.52 3.60 -5.93
C VAL A 143 15.14 3.47 -7.32
N LEU A 144 14.46 2.83 -8.28
CA LEU A 144 14.90 2.74 -9.66
C LEU A 144 14.96 4.12 -10.34
N SER A 145 14.00 5.02 -10.03
CA SER A 145 14.02 6.40 -10.55
C SER A 145 15.25 7.16 -10.03
N VAL A 146 15.64 6.93 -8.77
CA VAL A 146 16.88 7.50 -8.20
C VAL A 146 18.09 6.98 -8.96
N TYR A 147 18.18 5.67 -9.19
CA TYR A 147 19.29 5.10 -9.93
C TYR A 147 19.39 5.63 -11.37
N VAL A 148 18.29 5.60 -12.13
CA VAL A 148 18.25 6.08 -13.52
C VAL A 148 18.45 7.59 -13.60
N SER A 149 18.08 8.35 -12.56
CA SER A 149 18.32 9.80 -12.53
C SER A 149 19.79 10.19 -12.56
N THR A 150 20.68 9.33 -12.08
CA THR A 150 22.15 9.56 -12.17
C THR A 150 22.66 9.46 -13.60
N GLN A 151 21.96 8.74 -14.47
CA GLN A 151 22.34 8.51 -15.86
C GLN A 151 21.63 9.46 -16.84
N GLN A 152 20.35 9.75 -16.62
CA GLN A 152 19.47 10.47 -17.55
C GLN A 152 19.07 11.88 -17.06
N GLY A 153 19.41 12.21 -15.80
CA GLY A 153 19.11 13.50 -15.20
C GLY A 153 17.97 13.47 -14.17
N PRO A 154 17.89 14.50 -13.30
CA PRO A 154 17.02 14.50 -12.12
C PRO A 154 15.50 14.50 -12.42
N TRP A 155 15.09 14.84 -13.65
CA TRP A 155 13.69 14.80 -14.07
C TRP A 155 13.06 13.39 -14.00
N VAL A 156 13.87 12.32 -14.04
CA VAL A 156 13.43 10.94 -13.90
C VAL A 156 12.79 10.68 -12.52
N LEU A 157 13.23 11.42 -11.50
CA LEU A 157 12.64 11.34 -10.16
C LEU A 157 11.14 11.61 -10.13
N LEU A 158 10.61 12.35 -11.11
CA LEU A 158 9.17 12.59 -11.25
C LEU A 158 8.37 11.28 -11.37
N ILE A 159 8.95 10.24 -11.98
CA ILE A 159 8.30 8.92 -12.12
C ILE A 159 8.06 8.32 -10.73
N GLY A 160 9.10 8.21 -9.91
CA GLY A 160 8.99 7.63 -8.57
C GLY A 160 8.22 8.52 -7.59
N ALA A 161 8.34 9.85 -7.72
CA ALA A 161 7.69 10.81 -6.83
C ALA A 161 6.17 10.97 -7.08
N MET A 162 5.68 10.67 -8.29
CA MET A 162 4.29 10.93 -8.71
C MET A 162 3.25 10.36 -7.72
N ARG A 163 3.44 9.11 -7.29
CA ARG A 163 2.54 8.47 -6.32
C ARG A 163 2.51 9.21 -4.99
N TYR A 164 3.67 9.56 -4.45
CA TYR A 164 3.78 10.25 -3.17
C TYR A 164 3.24 11.68 -3.26
N ALA A 165 3.48 12.35 -4.38
CA ALA A 165 2.89 13.67 -4.68
C ALA A 165 1.35 13.59 -4.72
N PHE A 166 0.78 12.55 -5.34
CA PHE A 166 -0.66 12.34 -5.37
C PHE A 166 -1.24 12.09 -3.95
N VAL A 167 -0.59 11.24 -3.15
CA VAL A 167 -0.99 10.99 -1.76
C VAL A 167 -0.88 12.25 -0.91
N ALA A 168 0.16 13.06 -1.10
CA ALA A 168 0.32 14.33 -0.43
C ALA A 168 -0.78 15.33 -0.86
N ALA A 169 -1.07 15.44 -2.16
CA ALA A 169 -2.13 16.29 -2.69
C ALA A 169 -3.52 15.91 -2.14
N ALA A 170 -3.78 14.62 -1.94
CA ALA A 170 -5.03 14.14 -1.37
C ALA A 170 -5.26 14.57 0.11
N ARG A 171 -4.20 15.01 0.82
CA ARG A 171 -4.33 15.63 2.15
C ARG A 171 -4.94 17.03 2.09
N PHE A 172 -4.65 17.77 1.02
CA PHE A 172 -5.14 19.13 0.81
C PHE A 172 -6.42 19.17 -0.02
N ALA A 173 -6.65 18.18 -0.86
CA ALA A 173 -7.81 18.04 -1.73
C ALA A 173 -8.56 16.72 -1.42
N PRO A 174 -9.48 16.67 -0.43
CA PRO A 174 -10.16 15.45 0.02
C PRO A 174 -10.92 14.70 -1.09
N TRP A 175 -11.36 15.40 -2.15
CA TRP A 175 -12.02 14.79 -3.30
C TRP A 175 -11.12 13.81 -4.09
N LEU A 176 -9.78 13.92 -3.96
CA LEU A 176 -8.83 12.95 -4.53
C LEU A 176 -8.86 11.58 -3.84
N ASN A 177 -9.42 11.49 -2.63
CA ASN A 177 -9.57 10.20 -1.92
C ASN A 177 -10.81 9.40 -2.34
N ALA A 178 -11.64 9.92 -3.27
CA ALA A 178 -12.80 9.18 -3.73
C ALA A 178 -12.39 7.89 -4.47
N PRO A 179 -13.17 6.80 -4.34
CA PRO A 179 -12.85 5.52 -4.95
C PRO A 179 -12.87 5.64 -6.48
N LEU A 180 -11.77 5.25 -7.11
CA LEU A 180 -11.64 5.18 -8.55
C LEU A 180 -12.17 3.84 -9.09
N PRO A 181 -12.87 3.81 -10.22
CA PRO A 181 -13.29 2.56 -10.84
C PRO A 181 -12.07 1.70 -11.23
N PRO A 182 -12.19 0.36 -11.22
CA PRO A 182 -11.09 -0.51 -11.65
C PRO A 182 -10.71 -0.21 -13.09
N SER A 183 -9.39 -0.12 -13.38
CA SER A 183 -8.89 0.21 -14.72
C SER A 183 -7.70 -0.68 -15.07
N MET A 184 -7.82 -1.42 -16.19
CA MET A 184 -6.71 -2.20 -16.73
C MET A 184 -5.55 -1.31 -17.17
N ALA A 185 -5.87 -0.13 -17.73
CA ALA A 185 -4.85 0.83 -18.17
C ALA A 185 -3.93 1.27 -17.02
N ARG A 186 -4.47 1.53 -15.82
CA ARG A 186 -3.63 1.84 -14.65
C ARG A 186 -2.68 0.72 -14.29
N LYS A 187 -3.16 -0.54 -14.31
CA LYS A 187 -2.34 -1.71 -14.01
C LYS A 187 -1.22 -1.88 -15.04
N THR A 188 -1.54 -1.72 -16.31
CA THR A 188 -0.55 -1.81 -17.40
C THR A 188 0.49 -0.69 -17.28
N VAL A 189 0.07 0.55 -17.04
CA VAL A 189 0.99 1.68 -16.85
C VAL A 189 1.90 1.45 -15.65
N ALA A 190 1.37 0.98 -14.51
CA ALA A 190 2.17 0.69 -13.32
C ALA A 190 3.23 -0.39 -13.58
N ALA A 191 2.85 -1.52 -14.20
CA ALA A 191 3.80 -2.57 -14.56
C ALA A 191 4.87 -2.09 -15.56
N MET A 192 4.47 -1.26 -16.53
CA MET A 192 5.38 -0.69 -17.52
C MET A 192 6.44 0.20 -16.89
N GLN A 193 6.13 0.93 -15.79
CA GLN A 193 7.12 1.77 -15.10
C GLN A 193 8.33 0.95 -14.65
N GLY A 194 8.09 -0.16 -13.95
CA GLY A 194 9.15 -1.03 -13.46
C GLY A 194 10.02 -1.59 -14.59
N ILE A 195 9.39 -2.04 -15.69
CA ILE A 195 10.08 -2.59 -16.85
C ILE A 195 10.92 -1.50 -17.56
N CYS A 196 10.35 -0.32 -17.81
CA CYS A 196 11.07 0.78 -18.46
C CYS A 196 12.26 1.26 -17.64
N LEU A 197 12.11 1.41 -16.32
CA LEU A 197 13.20 1.82 -15.44
C LEU A 197 14.26 0.72 -15.31
N LEU A 198 13.87 -0.57 -15.31
CA LEU A 198 14.81 -1.67 -15.34
C LEU A 198 15.67 -1.67 -16.62
N LEU A 199 15.01 -1.51 -17.80
CA LEU A 199 15.71 -1.45 -19.09
C LEU A 199 16.66 -0.25 -19.17
N ALA A 200 16.21 0.92 -18.73
CA ALA A 200 17.04 2.12 -18.70
C ALA A 200 18.22 1.97 -17.71
N GLY A 201 17.98 1.38 -16.53
CA GLY A 201 19.02 1.13 -15.53
C GLY A 201 20.03 0.05 -15.93
N ALA A 202 19.61 -0.89 -16.78
CA ALA A 202 20.51 -1.91 -17.33
C ALA A 202 21.50 -1.36 -18.39
N ASP A 203 21.26 -0.13 -18.86
CA ASP A 203 22.06 0.57 -19.88
C ASP A 203 22.35 -0.27 -21.14
N LEU A 204 21.33 -1.06 -21.55
CA LEU A 204 21.42 -1.96 -22.70
C LEU A 204 21.21 -1.23 -24.04
N LEU A 205 20.64 -0.02 -24.01
CA LEU A 205 20.29 0.75 -25.19
C LEU A 205 21.24 1.96 -25.33
N PRO A 206 21.43 2.47 -26.56
CA PRO A 206 22.09 3.76 -26.73
C PRO A 206 21.35 4.86 -25.95
N TYR A 207 22.06 5.95 -25.62
CA TYR A 207 21.52 7.07 -24.83
C TYR A 207 20.13 7.53 -25.29
N LEU A 208 19.92 7.71 -26.60
CA LEU A 208 18.61 8.10 -27.17
C LEU A 208 17.54 7.04 -26.97
N GLY A 209 17.91 5.76 -26.99
CA GLY A 209 16.99 4.65 -26.71
C GLY A 209 16.55 4.64 -25.25
N ASN A 210 17.49 4.77 -24.31
CA ASN A 210 17.20 4.89 -22.90
C ASN A 210 16.35 6.12 -22.60
N LEU A 211 16.66 7.28 -23.20
CA LEU A 211 15.88 8.50 -23.08
C LEU A 211 14.44 8.29 -23.57
N ALA A 212 14.24 7.66 -24.74
CA ALA A 212 12.92 7.38 -25.30
C ALA A 212 12.08 6.47 -24.38
N VAL A 213 12.68 5.42 -23.80
CA VAL A 213 12.03 4.50 -22.86
C VAL A 213 11.58 5.22 -21.59
N VAL A 214 12.44 6.08 -21.01
CA VAL A 214 12.12 6.84 -19.80
C VAL A 214 11.05 7.91 -20.08
N LEU A 215 11.09 8.59 -21.23
CA LEU A 215 10.06 9.54 -21.65
C LEU A 215 8.71 8.85 -21.89
N LEU A 216 8.70 7.65 -22.46
CA LEU A 216 7.49 6.84 -22.61
C LEU A 216 6.91 6.47 -21.23
N ALA A 217 7.76 6.06 -20.29
CA ALA A 217 7.34 5.80 -18.93
C ALA A 217 6.71 7.04 -18.28
N LEU A 218 7.40 8.18 -18.29
CA LEU A 218 6.89 9.41 -17.69
C LEU A 218 5.58 9.88 -18.39
N GLY A 219 5.55 9.90 -19.72
CA GLY A 219 4.38 10.32 -20.48
C GLY A 219 3.14 9.47 -20.20
N SER A 220 3.30 8.13 -20.17
CA SER A 220 2.20 7.22 -19.83
C SER A 220 1.71 7.40 -18.40
N LEU A 221 2.62 7.68 -17.47
CA LEU A 221 2.30 7.93 -16.07
C LEU A 221 1.51 9.24 -15.90
N VAL A 222 2.00 10.34 -16.49
CA VAL A 222 1.31 11.64 -16.48
C VAL A 222 -0.08 11.52 -17.10
N TRP A 223 -0.21 10.81 -18.23
CA TRP A 223 -1.50 10.55 -18.86
C TRP A 223 -2.45 9.79 -17.92
N SER A 224 -1.95 8.72 -17.28
CA SER A 224 -2.77 7.88 -16.40
C SER A 224 -3.26 8.66 -15.18
N PHE A 225 -2.36 9.37 -14.48
CA PHE A 225 -2.71 10.19 -13.32
C PHE A 225 -3.59 11.38 -13.71
N GLY A 226 -3.30 12.06 -14.82
CA GLY A 226 -4.09 13.18 -15.33
C GLY A 226 -5.53 12.77 -15.60
N ARG A 227 -5.74 11.63 -16.26
CA ARG A 227 -7.07 11.06 -16.51
C ARG A 227 -7.82 10.79 -15.19
N ASP A 228 -7.15 10.20 -14.19
CA ASP A 228 -7.75 9.85 -12.91
C ASP A 228 -8.10 11.11 -12.11
N VAL A 229 -7.24 12.14 -12.10
CA VAL A 229 -7.50 13.44 -11.47
C VAL A 229 -8.70 14.14 -12.12
N VAL A 230 -8.78 14.17 -13.46
CA VAL A 230 -9.90 14.78 -14.19
C VAL A 230 -11.21 14.04 -13.88
N TRP A 231 -11.17 12.71 -13.82
CA TRP A 231 -12.35 11.91 -13.46
C TRP A 231 -12.83 12.22 -12.03
N LEU A 232 -11.93 12.23 -11.06
CA LEU A 232 -12.25 12.57 -9.67
C LEU A 232 -12.82 13.98 -9.52
N TRP A 233 -12.22 14.95 -10.20
CA TRP A 233 -12.70 16.33 -10.18
C TRP A 233 -14.10 16.48 -10.79
N ARG A 234 -14.38 15.81 -11.92
CA ARG A 234 -15.72 15.82 -12.52
C ARG A 234 -16.77 15.17 -11.63
N ASN A 235 -16.41 14.08 -10.96
CA ASN A 235 -17.32 13.36 -10.06
C ASN A 235 -17.57 14.11 -8.74
N SER A 236 -16.58 14.80 -8.20
CA SER A 236 -16.76 15.61 -6.99
C SER A 236 -17.77 16.73 -7.19
N ARG A 237 -17.78 17.33 -8.39
CA ARG A 237 -18.77 18.38 -8.74
C ARG A 237 -20.19 17.85 -8.91
N LYS A 238 -20.36 16.58 -9.28
CA LYS A 238 -21.69 15.96 -9.44
C LYS A 238 -22.28 15.51 -8.09
N ALA A 239 -21.45 15.18 -7.11
CA ALA A 239 -21.89 14.72 -5.79
C ALA A 239 -22.42 15.85 -4.89
N THR A 240 -22.05 17.10 -5.13
CA THR A 240 -22.43 18.23 -4.30
C THR A 240 -23.95 18.56 -4.30
N PRO A 241 -24.72 18.46 -5.40
CA PRO A 241 -26.14 18.76 -5.36
C PRO A 241 -27.04 17.67 -4.73
N ALA A 242 -26.65 16.37 -4.81
CA ALA A 242 -27.49 15.26 -4.33
C ALA A 242 -27.52 15.14 -2.80
N VAL A 243 -26.41 15.38 -2.11
CA VAL A 243 -26.30 15.30 -0.65
C VAL A 243 -27.06 16.45 0.04
N ALA A 244 -27.14 17.63 -0.62
CA ALA A 244 -27.86 18.78 -0.08
C ALA A 244 -29.40 18.62 -0.14
N GLN A 245 -29.94 17.80 -1.04
CA GLN A 245 -31.37 17.60 -1.21
C GLN A 245 -31.94 16.43 -0.36
N VAL A 246 -31.12 15.43 -0.01
CA VAL A 246 -31.58 14.23 0.76
C VAL A 246 -31.46 14.45 2.28
N ALA A 247 -30.60 15.34 2.73
CA ALA A 247 -30.34 15.54 4.16
C ALA A 247 -31.50 16.07 5.03
N PRO A 248 -32.40 16.98 4.55
CA PRO A 248 -33.48 17.48 5.41
C PRO A 248 -34.63 16.48 5.62
N GLU A 249 -34.97 15.69 4.59
CA GLU A 249 -36.10 14.74 4.66
C GLU A 249 -35.79 13.53 5.53
N GLN A 250 -34.61 12.93 5.37
CA GLN A 250 -34.17 11.80 6.21
C GLN A 250 -33.89 12.19 7.66
N ARG A 251 -33.45 13.43 7.93
CA ARG A 251 -33.36 13.96 9.30
C ARG A 251 -34.71 14.15 9.96
N GLY A 252 -35.72 14.56 9.19
CA GLY A 252 -37.11 14.66 9.66
C GLY A 252 -37.71 13.30 10.06
N GLU A 253 -37.51 12.29 9.22
CA GLU A 253 -37.99 10.92 9.47
C GLU A 253 -37.26 10.24 10.63
N ALA A 254 -35.90 10.39 10.72
CA ALA A 254 -35.14 9.86 11.83
C ALA A 254 -35.51 10.50 13.16
N ARG A 255 -35.75 11.80 13.21
CA ARG A 255 -36.20 12.52 14.40
C ARG A 255 -37.64 12.15 14.80
N ALA A 256 -38.51 11.94 13.82
CA ALA A 256 -39.89 11.48 14.06
C ALA A 256 -39.92 10.01 14.58
N ALA A 257 -39.04 9.15 14.09
CA ALA A 257 -38.86 7.79 14.56
C ALA A 257 -38.31 7.73 16.00
N GLU A 258 -37.37 8.60 16.34
CA GLU A 258 -36.78 8.70 17.67
C GLU A 258 -37.82 9.21 18.69
N VAL A 259 -38.64 10.21 18.34
CA VAL A 259 -39.76 10.70 19.17
C VAL A 259 -40.82 9.62 19.37
N ARG A 260 -41.13 8.83 18.34
CA ARG A 260 -42.07 7.70 18.47
C ARG A 260 -41.56 6.59 19.39
N LEU A 261 -40.27 6.33 19.39
CA LEU A 261 -39.62 5.33 20.26
C LEU A 261 -39.63 5.78 21.73
N THR A 262 -39.31 7.05 22.00
CA THR A 262 -39.34 7.62 23.35
C THR A 262 -40.78 7.64 23.93
N VAL A 263 -41.74 8.11 23.18
CA VAL A 263 -43.16 8.09 23.61
C VAL A 263 -43.69 6.66 23.88
N ARG A 264 -43.25 5.68 23.07
CA ARG A 264 -43.65 4.28 23.28
C ARG A 264 -42.97 3.63 24.49
N ALA A 265 -41.74 4.09 24.83
CA ALA A 265 -41.03 3.66 26.03
C ALA A 265 -41.70 4.22 27.31
N ASP A 266 -42.09 5.49 27.30
CA ASP A 266 -42.75 6.14 28.42
C ASP A 266 -44.17 5.55 28.71
N VAL A 267 -44.94 5.26 27.66
CA VAL A 267 -46.25 4.58 27.80
C VAL A 267 -46.10 3.18 28.40
N ARG A 268 -45.08 2.42 27.98
CA ARG A 268 -44.81 1.08 28.57
C ARG A 268 -44.28 1.15 30.01
N ALA A 269 -43.54 2.20 30.37
CA ALA A 269 -43.09 2.42 31.74
C ALA A 269 -44.26 2.76 32.67
N GLY A 270 -45.24 3.61 32.20
CA GLY A 270 -46.48 3.95 32.93
C GLY A 270 -47.36 2.74 33.19
N THR A 271 -47.64 1.91 32.16
CA THR A 271 -48.46 0.70 32.32
C THR A 271 -47.84 -0.31 33.30
N ARG A 272 -46.50 -0.47 33.31
CA ARG A 272 -45.83 -1.35 34.30
C ARG A 272 -45.87 -0.80 35.73
N ALA A 273 -45.87 0.51 35.91
CA ALA A 273 -46.04 1.12 37.23
C ALA A 273 -47.45 0.90 37.79
N GLU A 274 -48.48 1.10 36.97
CA GLU A 274 -49.89 0.84 37.32
C GLU A 274 -50.13 -0.64 37.65
N GLU A 275 -49.59 -1.58 36.86
CA GLU A 275 -49.66 -3.02 37.15
C GLU A 275 -48.98 -3.40 38.49
N ARG A 276 -47.90 -2.78 38.85
CA ARG A 276 -47.21 -3.02 40.14
C ARG A 276 -48.05 -2.47 41.30
N GLU A 277 -48.63 -1.30 41.18
CA GLU A 277 -49.45 -0.68 42.20
C GLU A 277 -50.72 -1.49 42.44
N MET A 278 -51.37 -2.00 41.38
CA MET A 278 -52.51 -2.90 41.48
C MET A 278 -52.18 -4.25 42.14
N LEU A 279 -50.97 -4.80 41.87
CA LEU A 279 -50.53 -6.04 42.50
C LEU A 279 -50.23 -5.87 44.00
N GLU A 280 -49.66 -4.71 44.40
CA GLU A 280 -49.44 -4.40 45.81
C GLU A 280 -50.74 -4.17 46.59
N LEU A 281 -51.79 -3.60 45.95
CA LEU A 281 -53.11 -3.44 46.55
C LEU A 281 -53.87 -4.77 46.67
N ALA A 282 -53.65 -5.75 45.79
CA ALA A 282 -54.29 -7.07 45.85
C ALA A 282 -53.69 -8.03 46.90
N VAL A 283 -52.52 -7.71 47.43
CA VAL A 283 -51.78 -8.53 48.43
C VAL A 283 -52.01 -8.00 49.87
N ARG A 284 -52.66 -6.86 50.02
CA ARG A 284 -53.16 -6.35 51.31
C ARG A 284 -54.58 -6.73 51.57
#